data_5a95500037a5d9011ea09fcae94bcc73
#
_entry.id   5a95500037a5d9011ea09fcae94bcc73
#
_cell.length_a   1.000
_cell.length_b   1.000
_cell.length_c   1.000
_cell.angle_alpha   90.00
_cell.angle_beta   90.00
_cell.angle_gamma   90.00
#
_symmetry.space_group_name_H-M   'P 1'
#
loop_
_entity.id
_entity.type
_entity.pdbx_description
1 polymer ?
#
loop_
_entity_poly.entity_id
_entity_poly.type
_entity_poly.pdbx_seq_one_letter_code
_entity_poly.pdbx_strand_id
1 'polypeptide(L)'
;MAIVKPFKGVRPPKNLVEQVESRPYDVLNSEEARAEAGDNEKSLYHIIKPEINFEPGTSEYDPRVYESAAENFRKFQENGWLKQDDKEQYYIYAQTMTGTTQYGLVVGAYVNDYMTGVIKKHELTRRDKEEDRMKHVRVCNANIEPVFFAYPDNEVLNELLMRYAATTPEYDFIAPIDGFRHQFWVVSDDQDIATITAEFAKMPSLYIADGHHRSAAAALVGAEKAKQNPNHTGKEEYNYFMAVCFQASQLTILDYNRVVKDLNGLTSDQFLDALTKNFEVIDIDAINVNVSGDEEGIPCYEKMAIDDAISQFGFPFFPPVSGW
;
A
#
# COMPACT_ATOMS: atom_id res chain seq x y z
N MET A 1 11.36 14.77 11.11
CA MET A 1 11.71 14.76 9.69
C MET A 1 11.75 13.31 9.25
N ALA A 2 11.20 13.00 8.09
CA ALA A 2 11.06 11.61 7.63
C ALA A 2 12.41 11.03 7.19
N ILE A 3 12.68 9.80 7.57
CA ILE A 3 13.88 9.07 7.21
C ILE A 3 13.54 7.93 6.28
N VAL A 4 14.15 7.96 5.10
CA VAL A 4 14.06 6.87 4.13
C VAL A 4 15.44 6.42 3.70
N LYS A 5 15.58 5.16 3.26
CA LYS A 5 16.82 4.66 2.69
C LYS A 5 16.58 3.83 1.43
N PRO A 6 17.57 3.78 0.52
CA PRO A 6 17.56 2.79 -0.56
C PRO A 6 17.75 1.38 0.02
N PHE A 7 17.32 0.38 -0.70
CA PHE A 7 17.41 -1.02 -0.27
C PHE A 7 17.61 -1.97 -1.46
N LYS A 8 18.01 -3.20 -1.17
CA LYS A 8 18.13 -4.27 -2.16
C LYS A 8 16.80 -4.96 -2.31
N GLY A 9 15.98 -4.53 -3.29
CA GLY A 9 14.68 -5.11 -3.53
C GLY A 9 14.77 -6.59 -3.94
N VAL A 10 13.85 -7.41 -3.42
CA VAL A 10 13.63 -8.77 -3.88
C VAL A 10 12.43 -8.74 -4.82
N ARG A 11 12.66 -8.95 -6.10
CA ARG A 11 11.66 -8.73 -7.15
C ARG A 11 11.75 -9.76 -8.28
N PRO A 12 10.67 -9.96 -9.07
CA PRO A 12 10.70 -10.91 -10.17
C PRO A 12 11.61 -10.43 -11.32
N PRO A 13 12.23 -11.35 -12.08
CA PRO A 13 12.79 -11.02 -13.39
C PRO A 13 11.71 -10.47 -14.33
N LYS A 14 12.10 -9.56 -15.25
CA LYS A 14 11.19 -8.89 -16.18
C LYS A 14 10.21 -9.83 -16.92
N ASN A 15 10.69 -10.97 -17.33
CA ASN A 15 9.89 -11.97 -18.07
C ASN A 15 8.95 -12.79 -17.18
N LEU A 16 8.96 -12.59 -15.87
CA LEU A 16 8.11 -13.30 -14.91
C LEU A 16 7.16 -12.38 -14.14
N VAL A 17 7.30 -11.05 -14.26
CA VAL A 17 6.55 -10.10 -13.43
C VAL A 17 5.04 -10.31 -13.52
N GLU A 18 4.47 -10.53 -14.71
CA GLU A 18 3.05 -10.79 -14.92
C GLU A 18 2.55 -12.13 -14.34
N GLN A 19 3.48 -13.08 -14.08
CA GLN A 19 3.15 -14.35 -13.46
C GLN A 19 3.26 -14.29 -11.93
N VAL A 20 4.05 -13.35 -11.42
CA VAL A 20 4.31 -13.21 -9.99
C VAL A 20 3.39 -12.18 -9.36
N GLU A 21 3.02 -11.15 -10.10
CA GLU A 21 2.19 -10.05 -9.59
C GLU A 21 0.88 -10.56 -8.95
N SER A 22 0.37 -9.79 -7.99
CA SER A 22 -0.88 -10.10 -7.30
C SER A 22 -1.50 -8.84 -6.73
N ARG A 23 -2.81 -8.87 -6.47
CA ARG A 23 -3.47 -7.85 -5.65
C ARG A 23 -3.07 -7.99 -4.18
N PRO A 24 -3.22 -6.96 -3.33
CA PRO A 24 -2.93 -7.05 -1.90
C PRO A 24 -3.77 -8.13 -1.20
N TYR A 25 -3.21 -8.70 -0.14
CA TYR A 25 -3.81 -9.80 0.61
C TYR A 25 -5.18 -9.47 1.23
N ASP A 26 -5.47 -8.20 1.49
CA ASP A 26 -6.63 -7.71 2.22
C ASP A 26 -7.81 -7.29 1.33
N VAL A 27 -7.63 -7.28 -0.01
CA VAL A 27 -8.68 -6.93 -0.97
C VAL A 27 -9.44 -8.14 -1.50
N LEU A 28 -9.08 -9.35 -1.09
CA LEU A 28 -9.72 -10.59 -1.52
C LEU A 28 -9.75 -11.64 -0.41
N ASN A 29 -10.74 -12.51 -0.45
CA ASN A 29 -10.82 -13.65 0.44
C ASN A 29 -9.98 -14.83 -0.09
N SER A 30 -9.87 -15.91 0.70
CA SER A 30 -9.04 -17.07 0.34
C SER A 30 -9.55 -17.87 -0.86
N GLU A 31 -10.86 -17.88 -1.13
CA GLU A 31 -11.44 -18.55 -2.30
C GLU A 31 -11.13 -17.76 -3.58
N GLU A 32 -11.27 -16.44 -3.53
CA GLU A 32 -10.89 -15.54 -4.61
C GLU A 32 -9.40 -15.63 -4.92
N ALA A 33 -8.53 -15.60 -3.89
CA ALA A 33 -7.09 -15.76 -4.06
C ALA A 33 -6.71 -17.10 -4.70
N ARG A 34 -7.40 -18.18 -4.31
CA ARG A 34 -7.20 -19.52 -4.90
C ARG A 34 -7.64 -19.54 -6.37
N ALA A 35 -8.77 -18.91 -6.68
CA ALA A 35 -9.28 -18.84 -8.05
C ALA A 35 -8.35 -18.01 -8.96
N GLU A 36 -7.84 -16.89 -8.46
CA GLU A 36 -6.90 -16.03 -9.21
C GLU A 36 -5.52 -16.68 -9.39
N ALA A 37 -5.00 -17.36 -8.36
CA ALA A 37 -3.76 -18.11 -8.50
C ALA A 37 -3.89 -19.25 -9.51
N GLY A 38 -5.05 -19.95 -9.53
CA GLY A 38 -5.29 -21.08 -10.40
C GLY A 38 -4.16 -22.11 -10.33
N ASP A 39 -3.64 -22.52 -11.50
CA ASP A 39 -2.49 -23.42 -11.63
C ASP A 39 -1.13 -22.70 -11.70
N ASN A 40 -1.11 -21.39 -11.44
CA ASN A 40 0.11 -20.61 -11.50
C ASN A 40 0.94 -20.75 -10.22
N GLU A 41 1.91 -21.64 -10.22
CA GLU A 41 2.83 -21.88 -9.09
C GLU A 41 3.70 -20.65 -8.73
N LYS A 42 3.77 -19.64 -9.62
CA LYS A 42 4.56 -18.41 -9.41
C LYS A 42 3.73 -17.27 -8.87
N SER A 43 2.42 -17.44 -8.69
CA SER A 43 1.58 -16.39 -8.12
C SER A 43 2.05 -16.02 -6.72
N LEU A 44 2.22 -14.71 -6.43
CA LEU A 44 2.64 -14.24 -5.12
C LEU A 44 1.62 -14.59 -4.02
N TYR A 45 0.38 -14.92 -4.39
CA TYR A 45 -0.63 -15.39 -3.43
C TYR A 45 -0.16 -16.62 -2.63
N HIS A 46 0.68 -17.47 -3.18
CA HIS A 46 1.27 -18.61 -2.43
C HIS A 46 2.12 -18.18 -1.22
N ILE A 47 2.48 -16.89 -1.16
CA ILE A 47 3.27 -16.28 -0.08
C ILE A 47 2.42 -15.36 0.77
N ILE A 48 1.58 -14.50 0.17
CA ILE A 48 0.83 -13.47 0.89
C ILE A 48 -0.55 -13.94 1.37
N LYS A 49 -1.10 -14.99 0.72
CA LYS A 49 -2.35 -15.70 1.06
C LYS A 49 -2.08 -17.21 1.18
N PRO A 50 -1.11 -17.62 2.01
CA PRO A 50 -0.54 -18.97 1.97
C PRO A 50 -1.53 -20.08 2.36
N GLU A 51 -2.71 -19.76 2.93
CA GLU A 51 -3.78 -20.71 3.18
C GLU A 51 -4.34 -21.34 1.89
N ILE A 52 -4.11 -20.72 0.73
CA ILE A 52 -4.49 -21.33 -0.56
C ILE A 52 -3.70 -22.58 -0.90
N ASN A 53 -2.57 -22.80 -0.24
CA ASN A 53 -1.73 -24.01 -0.42
C ASN A 53 -2.28 -25.26 0.31
N PHE A 54 -3.39 -25.10 1.05
CA PHE A 54 -4.04 -26.14 1.85
C PHE A 54 -5.46 -26.41 1.36
N GLU A 55 -6.11 -27.40 1.94
CA GLU A 55 -7.51 -27.71 1.64
C GLU A 55 -8.43 -26.49 1.88
N PRO A 56 -9.46 -26.31 1.04
CA PRO A 56 -10.44 -25.25 1.24
C PRO A 56 -11.03 -25.27 2.65
N GLY A 57 -11.16 -24.07 3.25
CA GLY A 57 -11.62 -23.91 4.63
C GLY A 57 -10.52 -23.97 5.68
N THR A 58 -9.25 -24.18 5.30
CA THR A 58 -8.13 -24.00 6.22
C THR A 58 -8.08 -22.55 6.71
N SER A 59 -7.98 -22.38 8.03
CA SER A 59 -7.92 -21.04 8.63
C SER A 59 -6.65 -20.30 8.21
N GLU A 60 -6.78 -19.04 7.83
CA GLU A 60 -5.64 -18.15 7.57
C GLU A 60 -4.69 -18.01 8.78
N TYR A 61 -5.17 -18.33 9.99
CA TYR A 61 -4.41 -18.26 11.25
C TYR A 61 -3.78 -19.60 11.67
N ASP A 62 -3.92 -20.67 10.88
CA ASP A 62 -3.27 -21.96 11.18
C ASP A 62 -1.74 -21.78 11.16
N PRO A 63 -1.00 -22.24 12.16
CA PRO A 63 0.46 -22.12 12.19
C PRO A 63 1.17 -22.62 10.95
N ARG A 64 0.66 -23.69 10.32
CA ARG A 64 1.24 -24.29 9.09
C ARG A 64 1.17 -23.32 7.89
N VAL A 65 0.20 -22.41 7.90
CA VAL A 65 0.02 -21.40 6.85
C VAL A 65 1.22 -20.44 6.83
N TYR A 66 1.67 -19.99 7.99
CA TYR A 66 2.85 -19.12 8.09
C TYR A 66 4.15 -19.84 7.70
N GLU A 67 4.30 -21.10 8.09
CA GLU A 67 5.45 -21.91 7.69
C GLU A 67 5.49 -22.10 6.17
N SER A 68 4.32 -22.32 5.56
CA SER A 68 4.17 -22.40 4.09
C SER A 68 4.55 -21.09 3.41
N ALA A 69 4.19 -19.93 3.96
CA ALA A 69 4.61 -18.64 3.44
C ALA A 69 6.13 -18.49 3.35
N ALA A 70 6.82 -18.80 4.45
CA ALA A 70 8.28 -18.73 4.50
C ALA A 70 8.95 -19.75 3.56
N GLU A 71 8.43 -20.97 3.49
CA GLU A 71 8.93 -21.99 2.57
C GLU A 71 8.77 -21.57 1.12
N ASN A 72 7.60 -21.04 0.74
CA ASN A 72 7.35 -20.55 -0.62
C ASN A 72 8.22 -19.34 -0.94
N PHE A 73 8.38 -18.38 -0.02
CA PHE A 73 9.27 -17.24 -0.22
C PHE A 73 10.73 -17.67 -0.48
N ARG A 74 11.20 -18.71 0.21
CA ARG A 74 12.51 -19.32 -0.04
C ARG A 74 12.55 -20.01 -1.40
N LYS A 75 11.55 -20.85 -1.72
CA LYS A 75 11.46 -21.56 -3.02
C LYS A 75 11.42 -20.59 -4.20
N PHE A 76 10.69 -19.48 -4.09
CA PHE A 76 10.64 -18.46 -5.14
C PHE A 76 12.02 -17.89 -5.46
N GLN A 77 12.85 -17.68 -4.43
CA GLN A 77 14.21 -17.21 -4.60
C GLN A 77 15.13 -18.30 -5.17
N GLU A 78 15.04 -19.53 -4.69
CA GLU A 78 15.82 -20.70 -5.16
C GLU A 78 15.52 -21.01 -6.64
N ASN A 79 14.25 -20.86 -7.05
CA ASN A 79 13.82 -21.08 -8.43
C ASN A 79 14.12 -19.87 -9.33
N GLY A 80 14.60 -18.77 -8.78
CA GLY A 80 14.86 -17.52 -9.51
C GLY A 80 13.60 -16.78 -9.98
N TRP A 81 12.44 -17.09 -9.38
CA TRP A 81 11.19 -16.36 -9.63
C TRP A 81 11.19 -15.01 -8.91
N LEU A 82 11.92 -14.91 -7.80
CA LEU A 82 12.30 -13.67 -7.14
C LEU A 82 13.83 -13.60 -7.05
N LYS A 83 14.39 -12.43 -7.27
CA LYS A 83 15.83 -12.18 -7.15
C LYS A 83 16.07 -10.91 -6.37
N GLN A 84 17.06 -10.96 -5.46
CA GLN A 84 17.52 -9.76 -4.77
C GLN A 84 18.46 -8.96 -5.66
N ASP A 85 18.24 -7.65 -5.71
CA ASP A 85 19.14 -6.74 -6.42
C ASP A 85 20.51 -6.67 -5.73
N ASP A 86 21.57 -6.46 -6.52
CA ASP A 86 22.96 -6.44 -6.01
C ASP A 86 23.28 -5.16 -5.24
N LYS A 87 22.58 -4.04 -5.57
CA LYS A 87 22.84 -2.72 -5.00
C LYS A 87 21.64 -2.21 -4.22
N GLU A 88 21.90 -1.37 -3.21
CA GLU A 88 20.86 -0.57 -2.57
C GLU A 88 20.44 0.55 -3.52
N GLN A 89 19.13 0.66 -3.77
CA GLN A 89 18.56 1.60 -4.72
C GLN A 89 17.13 1.94 -4.33
N TYR A 90 16.58 3.00 -4.91
CA TYR A 90 15.16 3.30 -4.86
C TYR A 90 14.49 2.77 -6.12
N TYR A 91 13.16 2.76 -6.07
CA TYR A 91 12.38 2.40 -7.25
C TYR A 91 11.26 3.40 -7.45
N ILE A 92 10.80 3.52 -8.68
CA ILE A 92 9.62 4.27 -9.03
C ILE A 92 8.58 3.27 -9.50
N TYR A 93 7.39 3.38 -8.96
CA TYR A 93 6.24 2.59 -9.36
C TYR A 93 5.16 3.52 -9.88
N ALA A 94 4.56 3.17 -11.02
CA ALA A 94 3.41 3.89 -11.54
C ALA A 94 2.25 2.94 -11.80
N GLN A 95 1.06 3.39 -11.45
CA GLN A 95 -0.18 2.70 -11.76
C GLN A 95 -1.09 3.62 -12.57
N THR A 96 -1.65 3.08 -13.66
CA THR A 96 -2.65 3.78 -14.45
C THR A 96 -4.01 3.09 -14.26
N MET A 97 -4.97 3.84 -13.72
CA MET A 97 -6.36 3.44 -13.55
C MET A 97 -7.26 4.46 -14.24
N THR A 98 -8.24 4.01 -15.01
CA THR A 98 -9.25 4.89 -15.65
C THR A 98 -8.67 6.13 -16.33
N GLY A 99 -7.51 5.99 -16.99
CA GLY A 99 -6.84 7.08 -17.71
C GLY A 99 -5.95 7.99 -16.86
N THR A 100 -5.93 7.83 -15.54
CA THR A 100 -5.06 8.60 -14.63
C THR A 100 -3.86 7.75 -14.19
N THR A 101 -2.64 8.31 -14.29
CA THR A 101 -1.42 7.66 -13.84
C THR A 101 -0.89 8.34 -12.58
N GLN A 102 -0.61 7.54 -11.56
CA GLN A 102 0.02 7.98 -10.31
C GLN A 102 1.43 7.43 -10.24
N TYR A 103 2.40 8.24 -9.83
CA TYR A 103 3.82 7.87 -9.71
C TYR A 103 4.25 7.94 -8.25
N GLY A 104 4.76 6.84 -7.72
CA GLY A 104 5.24 6.73 -6.35
C GLY A 104 6.69 6.29 -6.25
N LEU A 105 7.37 6.72 -5.19
CA LEU A 105 8.71 6.30 -4.82
C LEU A 105 8.65 5.13 -3.86
N VAL A 106 9.29 4.02 -4.21
CA VAL A 106 9.42 2.83 -3.34
C VAL A 106 10.68 2.97 -2.52
N VAL A 107 10.51 3.00 -1.21
CA VAL A 107 11.57 3.32 -0.25
C VAL A 107 11.56 2.37 0.95
N GLY A 108 12.68 2.28 1.66
CA GLY A 108 12.72 1.76 3.01
C GLY A 108 12.37 2.87 4.01
N ALA A 109 11.18 2.86 4.59
CA ALA A 109 10.73 3.83 5.57
C ALA A 109 11.21 3.43 6.99
N TYR A 110 11.62 4.40 7.80
CA TYR A 110 12.24 4.13 9.09
C TYR A 110 11.20 3.74 10.16
N VAL A 111 11.42 2.61 10.81
CA VAL A 111 10.54 2.06 11.86
C VAL A 111 10.30 3.08 12.99
N ASN A 112 11.34 3.80 13.42
CA ASN A 112 11.18 4.74 14.52
C ASN A 112 10.33 5.96 14.15
N ASP A 113 10.22 6.32 12.88
CA ASP A 113 9.33 7.39 12.41
C ASP A 113 7.86 7.01 12.61
N TYR A 114 7.54 5.71 12.47
CA TYR A 114 6.22 5.19 12.84
C TYR A 114 5.99 5.26 14.35
N MET A 115 6.98 4.85 15.15
CA MET A 115 6.88 4.82 16.63
C MET A 115 6.78 6.21 17.24
N THR A 116 7.43 7.22 16.65
CA THR A 116 7.47 8.60 17.16
C THR A 116 6.41 9.52 16.54
N GLY A 117 5.61 9.02 15.60
CA GLY A 117 4.53 9.79 14.97
C GLY A 117 4.99 10.78 13.89
N VAL A 118 6.18 10.60 13.32
CA VAL A 118 6.59 11.26 12.06
C VAL A 118 5.75 10.67 10.92
N ILE A 119 5.54 9.35 10.92
CA ILE A 119 4.54 8.70 10.06
C ILE A 119 3.17 8.81 10.75
N LYS A 120 2.28 9.58 10.14
CA LYS A 120 0.95 9.88 10.67
C LYS A 120 -0.04 8.77 10.38
N LYS A 121 -0.87 8.46 11.36
CA LYS A 121 -1.93 7.44 11.33
C LYS A 121 -3.28 8.11 11.44
N HIS A 122 -4.27 7.64 10.73
CA HIS A 122 -5.66 8.10 10.86
C HIS A 122 -6.63 6.98 11.27
N GLU A 123 -6.13 5.74 11.42
CA GLU A 123 -6.90 4.58 11.78
C GLU A 123 -6.24 3.82 12.94
N LEU A 124 -7.07 3.22 13.80
CA LEU A 124 -6.62 2.30 14.85
C LEU A 124 -6.53 0.89 14.27
N THR A 125 -5.40 0.23 14.51
CA THR A 125 -5.20 -1.16 14.09
C THR A 125 -5.99 -2.13 14.98
N ARG A 126 -6.58 -3.13 14.36
CA ARG A 126 -7.17 -4.27 15.07
C ARG A 126 -6.07 -5.23 15.49
N ARG A 127 -6.07 -5.60 16.78
CA ARG A 127 -5.03 -6.43 17.37
C ARG A 127 -4.88 -7.80 16.71
N ASP A 128 -5.99 -8.43 16.33
CA ASP A 128 -5.99 -9.73 15.65
C ASP A 128 -5.29 -9.68 14.29
N LYS A 129 -5.56 -8.65 13.48
CA LYS A 129 -4.92 -8.43 12.18
C LYS A 129 -3.45 -7.99 12.32
N GLU A 130 -3.14 -7.19 13.34
CA GLU A 130 -1.77 -6.79 13.65
C GLU A 130 -0.91 -8.00 14.02
N GLU A 131 -1.39 -8.85 14.95
CA GLU A 131 -0.69 -10.08 15.36
C GLU A 131 -0.49 -11.06 14.19
N ASP A 132 -1.48 -11.18 13.31
CA ASP A 132 -1.39 -11.98 12.09
C ASP A 132 -0.25 -11.49 11.18
N ARG A 133 -0.24 -10.21 10.83
CA ARG A 133 0.83 -9.65 10.00
C ARG A 133 2.20 -9.69 10.66
N MET A 134 2.26 -9.48 11.99
CA MET A 134 3.51 -9.64 12.75
C MET A 134 4.07 -11.06 12.65
N LYS A 135 3.22 -12.09 12.74
CA LYS A 135 3.65 -13.50 12.55
C LYS A 135 4.21 -13.69 11.15
N HIS A 136 3.50 -13.23 10.13
CA HIS A 136 3.94 -13.33 8.74
C HIS A 136 5.33 -12.69 8.54
N VAL A 137 5.50 -11.42 8.99
CA VAL A 137 6.80 -10.72 8.90
C VAL A 137 7.91 -11.45 9.68
N ARG A 138 7.62 -12.00 10.87
CA ARG A 138 8.62 -12.74 11.66
C ARG A 138 9.08 -14.01 10.94
N VAL A 139 8.14 -14.79 10.40
CA VAL A 139 8.42 -16.09 9.82
C VAL A 139 9.10 -15.94 8.45
N CYS A 140 8.62 -15.04 7.60
CA CYS A 140 9.24 -14.76 6.31
C CYS A 140 10.54 -13.95 6.45
N ASN A 141 10.74 -13.29 7.58
CA ASN A 141 11.86 -12.35 7.82
C ASN A 141 11.97 -11.26 6.74
N ALA A 142 10.85 -10.83 6.20
CA ALA A 142 10.76 -9.85 5.12
C ALA A 142 9.46 -9.06 5.19
N ASN A 143 9.48 -7.85 4.63
CA ASN A 143 8.30 -7.07 4.30
C ASN A 143 7.96 -7.37 2.83
N ILE A 144 6.96 -8.22 2.58
CA ILE A 144 6.67 -8.73 1.23
C ILE A 144 5.77 -7.78 0.46
N GLU A 145 4.80 -7.18 1.15
CA GLU A 145 3.90 -6.20 0.55
C GLU A 145 4.26 -4.78 1.01
N PRO A 146 4.34 -3.81 0.09
CA PRO A 146 4.59 -2.42 0.48
C PRO A 146 3.39 -1.84 1.23
N VAL A 147 3.65 -0.83 2.02
CA VAL A 147 2.61 0.07 2.54
C VAL A 147 2.49 1.29 1.64
N PHE A 148 1.34 1.93 1.66
CA PHE A 148 1.06 3.09 0.84
C PHE A 148 1.07 4.37 1.68
N PHE A 149 1.97 5.30 1.34
CA PHE A 149 2.10 6.58 2.01
C PHE A 149 1.84 7.74 1.06
N ALA A 150 1.32 8.83 1.64
CA ALA A 150 1.29 10.13 1.01
C ALA A 150 2.39 11.02 1.62
N TYR A 151 2.92 11.95 0.82
CA TYR A 151 3.82 13.02 1.27
C TYR A 151 3.44 14.36 0.63
N PRO A 152 3.75 15.50 1.31
CA PRO A 152 3.51 16.83 0.76
C PRO A 152 4.22 17.03 -0.57
N ASP A 153 3.62 17.73 -1.50
CA ASP A 153 4.17 17.96 -2.82
C ASP A 153 5.58 18.54 -2.76
N ASN A 154 6.44 18.03 -3.65
CA ASN A 154 7.84 18.40 -3.74
C ASN A 154 8.25 18.48 -5.20
N GLU A 155 8.57 19.68 -5.69
CA GLU A 155 8.92 19.92 -7.09
C GLU A 155 10.16 19.13 -7.53
N VAL A 156 11.19 19.04 -6.67
CA VAL A 156 12.44 18.31 -6.98
C VAL A 156 12.18 16.83 -7.21
N LEU A 157 11.36 16.22 -6.33
CA LEU A 157 10.96 14.81 -6.49
C LEU A 157 10.05 14.62 -7.68
N ASN A 158 9.15 15.55 -7.96
CA ASN A 158 8.27 15.49 -9.12
C ASN A 158 9.08 15.55 -10.44
N GLU A 159 10.03 16.46 -10.56
CA GLU A 159 10.92 16.54 -11.73
C GLU A 159 11.72 15.24 -11.91
N LEU A 160 12.22 14.66 -10.82
CA LEU A 160 12.91 13.38 -10.84
C LEU A 160 11.99 12.25 -11.33
N LEU A 161 10.77 12.13 -10.78
CA LEU A 161 9.78 11.15 -11.19
C LEU A 161 9.45 11.28 -12.69
N MET A 162 9.17 12.50 -13.17
CA MET A 162 8.83 12.74 -14.57
C MET A 162 10.02 12.46 -15.51
N ARG A 163 11.24 12.71 -15.07
CA ARG A 163 12.44 12.36 -15.83
C ARG A 163 12.57 10.85 -16.04
N TYR A 164 12.33 10.04 -14.99
CA TYR A 164 12.30 8.58 -15.11
C TYR A 164 11.11 8.10 -15.94
N ALA A 165 9.93 8.68 -15.76
CA ALA A 165 8.72 8.33 -16.50
C ALA A 165 8.89 8.52 -18.03
N ALA A 166 9.76 9.43 -18.45
CA ALA A 166 10.11 9.64 -19.87
C ALA A 166 11.08 8.58 -20.43
N THR A 167 11.60 7.68 -19.60
CA THR A 167 12.50 6.59 -20.01
C THR A 167 11.74 5.26 -20.14
N THR A 168 12.38 4.26 -20.74
CA THR A 168 11.84 2.90 -20.81
C THR A 168 11.81 2.27 -19.42
N PRO A 169 10.65 1.82 -18.91
CA PRO A 169 10.57 1.16 -17.62
C PRO A 169 11.19 -0.24 -17.63
N GLU A 170 11.62 -0.70 -16.47
CA GLU A 170 12.02 -2.10 -16.23
C GLU A 170 10.84 -3.04 -16.42
N TYR A 171 9.68 -2.71 -15.83
CA TYR A 171 8.42 -3.43 -16.05
C TYR A 171 7.39 -2.50 -16.67
N ASP A 172 6.59 -3.04 -17.57
CA ASP A 172 5.45 -2.37 -18.19
C ASP A 172 4.44 -3.43 -18.64
N PHE A 173 3.35 -3.58 -17.92
CA PHE A 173 2.34 -4.57 -18.20
C PHE A 173 0.95 -4.12 -17.74
N ILE A 174 -0.08 -4.79 -18.25
CA ILE A 174 -1.47 -4.60 -17.82
C ILE A 174 -1.88 -5.84 -17.04
N ALA A 175 -2.26 -5.66 -15.78
CA ALA A 175 -2.74 -6.75 -14.94
C ALA A 175 -4.03 -7.34 -15.53
N PRO A 176 -4.12 -8.67 -15.71
CA PRO A 176 -5.23 -9.30 -16.44
C PRO A 176 -6.56 -9.25 -15.67
N ILE A 177 -6.51 -9.09 -14.35
CA ILE A 177 -7.70 -9.17 -13.50
C ILE A 177 -8.46 -7.85 -13.46
N ASP A 178 -7.77 -6.73 -13.28
CA ASP A 178 -8.37 -5.41 -13.10
C ASP A 178 -8.15 -4.46 -14.29
N GLY A 179 -7.26 -4.82 -15.22
CA GLY A 179 -6.94 -4.03 -16.39
C GLY A 179 -6.07 -2.81 -16.10
N PHE A 180 -5.51 -2.70 -14.90
CA PHE A 180 -4.64 -1.60 -14.55
C PHE A 180 -3.26 -1.79 -15.16
N ARG A 181 -2.65 -0.68 -15.62
CA ARG A 181 -1.28 -0.71 -16.12
C ARG A 181 -0.31 -0.44 -14.99
N HIS A 182 0.71 -1.29 -14.89
CA HIS A 182 1.78 -1.19 -13.91
C HIS A 182 3.10 -0.92 -14.62
N GLN A 183 3.82 0.10 -14.14
CA GLN A 183 5.14 0.44 -14.66
C GLN A 183 6.12 0.58 -13.50
N PHE A 184 7.39 0.23 -13.74
CA PHE A 184 8.40 0.22 -12.70
C PHE A 184 9.76 0.61 -13.25
N TRP A 185 10.48 1.49 -12.54
CA TRP A 185 11.83 1.92 -12.86
C TRP A 185 12.75 1.71 -11.68
N VAL A 186 14.02 1.46 -11.98
CA VAL A 186 15.08 1.32 -10.99
C VAL A 186 15.87 2.63 -10.94
N VAL A 187 15.99 3.21 -9.75
CA VAL A 187 16.76 4.42 -9.49
C VAL A 187 18.10 4.00 -8.88
N SER A 188 19.12 3.84 -9.71
CA SER A 188 20.46 3.37 -9.34
C SER A 188 21.55 4.42 -9.47
N ASP A 189 21.22 5.62 -9.93
CA ASP A 189 22.14 6.76 -9.98
C ASP A 189 22.39 7.31 -8.59
N ASP A 190 23.65 7.45 -8.18
CA ASP A 190 24.05 7.85 -6.83
C ASP A 190 23.57 9.27 -6.49
N GLN A 191 23.52 10.18 -7.48
CA GLN A 191 23.04 11.55 -7.27
C GLN A 191 21.54 11.59 -7.05
N ASP A 192 20.77 10.79 -7.81
CA ASP A 192 19.33 10.67 -7.65
C ASP A 192 18.97 10.04 -6.31
N ILE A 193 19.71 9.00 -5.90
CA ILE A 193 19.55 8.37 -4.58
C ILE A 193 19.81 9.40 -3.48
N ALA A 194 20.89 10.17 -3.57
CA ALA A 194 21.19 11.22 -2.61
C ALA A 194 20.12 12.31 -2.58
N THR A 195 19.59 12.70 -3.75
CA THR A 195 18.52 13.70 -3.87
C THR A 195 17.24 13.21 -3.20
N ILE A 196 16.78 12.00 -3.49
CA ILE A 196 15.58 11.42 -2.87
C ILE A 196 15.72 11.40 -1.34
N THR A 197 16.84 10.88 -0.85
CA THR A 197 17.11 10.81 0.60
C THR A 197 17.09 12.20 1.25
N ALA A 198 17.72 13.19 0.61
CA ALA A 198 17.79 14.56 1.12
C ALA A 198 16.43 15.27 1.11
N GLU A 199 15.60 15.04 0.09
CA GLU A 199 14.27 15.66 0.01
C GLU A 199 13.32 15.09 1.06
N PHE A 200 13.31 13.75 1.26
CA PHE A 200 12.52 13.16 2.35
C PHE A 200 12.97 13.65 3.73
N ALA A 201 14.27 13.86 3.92
CA ALA A 201 14.80 14.40 5.18
C ALA A 201 14.34 15.84 5.49
N LYS A 202 13.78 16.57 4.54
CA LYS A 202 13.16 17.89 4.76
C LYS A 202 11.70 17.81 5.17
N MET A 203 11.03 16.67 4.90
CA MET A 203 9.60 16.50 5.16
C MET A 203 9.33 16.32 6.65
N PRO A 204 8.40 17.07 7.23
CA PRO A 204 8.09 16.95 8.66
C PRO A 204 7.36 15.65 8.99
N SER A 205 6.59 15.11 8.04
CA SER A 205 5.77 13.91 8.22
C SER A 205 5.50 13.20 6.91
N LEU A 206 5.22 11.90 7.01
CA LEU A 206 4.56 11.07 6.00
C LEU A 206 3.20 10.66 6.54
N TYR A 207 2.28 10.29 5.67
CA TYR A 207 0.90 9.96 6.03
C TYR A 207 0.54 8.59 5.48
N ILE A 208 0.05 7.69 6.33
CA ILE A 208 -0.40 6.38 5.87
C ILE A 208 -1.69 6.59 5.06
N ALA A 209 -1.67 6.24 3.79
CA ALA A 209 -2.86 6.21 2.95
C ALA A 209 -3.54 4.84 3.04
N ASP A 210 -2.75 3.76 3.01
CA ASP A 210 -3.22 2.39 3.20
C ASP A 210 -2.14 1.51 3.85
N GLY A 211 -2.55 0.37 4.43
CA GLY A 211 -1.65 -0.59 5.07
C GLY A 211 -1.33 -0.27 6.52
N HIS A 212 -2.29 0.24 7.31
CA HIS A 212 -2.10 0.51 8.75
C HIS A 212 -1.63 -0.74 9.51
N HIS A 213 -2.24 -1.92 9.27
CA HIS A 213 -1.83 -3.17 9.91
C HIS A 213 -0.44 -3.63 9.47
N ARG A 214 -0.11 -3.49 8.17
CA ARG A 214 1.23 -3.79 7.64
C ARG A 214 2.30 -2.87 8.22
N SER A 215 2.02 -1.56 8.31
CA SER A 215 2.92 -0.57 8.94
C SER A 215 3.15 -0.87 10.43
N ALA A 216 2.08 -1.15 11.18
CA ALA A 216 2.17 -1.51 12.59
C ALA A 216 3.00 -2.79 12.79
N ALA A 217 2.69 -3.84 12.04
CA ALA A 217 3.39 -5.13 12.13
C ALA A 217 4.89 -4.98 11.83
N ALA A 218 5.24 -4.29 10.76
CA ALA A 218 6.64 -4.05 10.39
C ALA A 218 7.39 -3.26 11.48
N ALA A 219 6.77 -2.20 12.00
CA ALA A 219 7.37 -1.37 13.04
C ALA A 219 7.57 -2.14 14.36
N LEU A 220 6.57 -2.90 14.79
CA LEU A 220 6.63 -3.68 16.03
C LEU A 220 7.65 -4.81 15.93
N VAL A 221 7.67 -5.57 14.83
CA VAL A 221 8.67 -6.62 14.61
C VAL A 221 10.07 -6.05 14.48
N GLY A 222 10.24 -4.90 13.81
CA GLY A 222 11.52 -4.20 13.76
C GLY A 222 12.03 -3.79 15.14
N ALA A 223 11.16 -3.23 15.98
CA ALA A 223 11.48 -2.87 17.36
C ALA A 223 11.81 -4.09 18.23
N GLU A 224 11.09 -5.21 18.07
CA GLU A 224 11.41 -6.49 18.75
C GLU A 224 12.81 -6.98 18.38
N LYS A 225 13.15 -6.99 17.07
CA LYS A 225 14.48 -7.40 16.60
C LYS A 225 15.59 -6.50 17.11
N ALA A 226 15.35 -5.19 17.13
CA ALA A 226 16.30 -4.23 17.69
C ALA A 226 16.57 -4.51 19.17
N LYS A 227 15.51 -4.79 19.94
CA LYS A 227 15.62 -5.12 21.37
C LYS A 227 16.34 -6.46 21.62
N GLN A 228 16.18 -7.42 20.72
CA GLN A 228 16.80 -8.74 20.84
C GLN A 228 18.27 -8.77 20.37
N ASN A 229 18.68 -7.80 19.59
CA ASN A 229 20.05 -7.72 19.04
C ASN A 229 20.98 -6.95 19.99
N PRO A 230 21.87 -7.62 20.73
CA PRO A 230 22.81 -6.93 21.63
C PRO A 230 23.84 -6.03 20.90
N ASN A 231 24.00 -6.26 19.59
CA ASN A 231 24.90 -5.47 18.73
C ASN A 231 24.12 -4.49 17.83
N HIS A 232 22.92 -4.09 18.24
CA HIS A 232 22.10 -3.16 17.48
C HIS A 232 22.81 -1.82 17.27
N THR A 233 22.91 -1.41 16.00
CA THR A 233 23.59 -0.17 15.58
C THR A 233 22.63 0.89 15.04
N GLY A 234 21.37 0.50 14.76
CA GLY A 234 20.39 1.32 14.09
C GLY A 234 20.45 1.29 12.55
N LYS A 235 21.42 0.54 11.97
CA LYS A 235 21.61 0.45 10.52
C LYS A 235 21.07 -0.84 9.91
N GLU A 236 20.64 -1.76 10.73
CA GLU A 236 20.13 -3.06 10.30
C GLU A 236 18.84 -2.91 9.48
N GLU A 237 18.61 -3.84 8.52
CA GLU A 237 17.47 -3.82 7.61
C GLU A 237 16.12 -3.84 8.33
N TYR A 238 16.00 -4.50 9.47
CA TYR A 238 14.76 -4.54 10.25
C TYR A 238 14.35 -3.18 10.85
N ASN A 239 15.21 -2.16 10.78
CA ASN A 239 14.84 -0.79 11.14
C ASN A 239 14.08 -0.06 10.04
N TYR A 240 13.86 -0.71 8.90
CA TYR A 240 13.17 -0.13 7.76
C TYR A 240 12.13 -1.12 7.22
N PHE A 241 11.06 -0.58 6.64
CA PHE A 241 10.04 -1.38 5.98
C PHE A 241 9.68 -0.75 4.64
N MET A 242 9.24 -1.60 3.71
CA MET A 242 8.97 -1.18 2.35
C MET A 242 7.69 -0.35 2.27
N ALA A 243 7.81 0.84 1.72
CA ALA A 243 6.69 1.75 1.46
C ALA A 243 6.75 2.27 0.03
N VAL A 244 5.57 2.47 -0.57
CA VAL A 244 5.42 3.27 -1.78
C VAL A 244 4.82 4.61 -1.39
N CYS A 245 5.51 5.70 -1.74
CA CYS A 245 5.18 7.06 -1.32
C CYS A 245 4.75 7.88 -2.54
N PHE A 246 3.54 8.44 -2.51
CA PHE A 246 2.99 9.29 -3.56
C PHE A 246 2.88 10.73 -3.09
N GLN A 247 3.02 11.67 -4.01
CA GLN A 247 2.72 13.07 -3.72
C GLN A 247 1.21 13.27 -3.49
N ALA A 248 0.88 14.17 -2.58
CA ALA A 248 -0.50 14.46 -2.22
C ALA A 248 -1.37 14.83 -3.44
N SER A 249 -0.85 15.67 -4.33
CA SER A 249 -1.56 16.11 -5.55
C SER A 249 -1.85 15.00 -6.57
N GLN A 250 -1.16 13.86 -6.49
CA GLN A 250 -1.40 12.71 -7.37
C GLN A 250 -2.48 11.77 -6.84
N LEU A 251 -2.95 11.98 -5.63
CA LEU A 251 -3.92 11.12 -4.98
C LEU A 251 -5.31 11.77 -5.02
N THR A 252 -6.32 10.92 -5.17
CA THR A 252 -7.71 11.32 -5.11
C THR A 252 -8.36 10.63 -3.93
N ILE A 253 -9.00 11.41 -3.06
CA ILE A 253 -9.81 10.85 -1.98
C ILE A 253 -11.14 10.43 -2.60
N LEU A 254 -11.48 9.15 -2.47
CA LEU A 254 -12.77 8.61 -2.90
C LEU A 254 -13.71 8.53 -1.71
N ASP A 255 -15.01 8.65 -1.96
CA ASP A 255 -16.02 8.49 -0.93
C ASP A 255 -16.00 7.07 -0.37
N TYR A 256 -16.06 6.99 0.95
CA TYR A 256 -16.24 5.72 1.65
C TYR A 256 -17.73 5.46 1.90
N ASN A 257 -18.47 5.11 0.86
CA ASN A 257 -19.91 4.91 0.90
C ASN A 257 -20.30 3.70 1.77
N ARG A 258 -21.32 3.87 2.59
CA ARG A 258 -21.94 2.80 3.36
C ARG A 258 -23.24 2.40 2.67
N VAL A 259 -23.33 1.15 2.28
CA VAL A 259 -24.57 0.58 1.74
C VAL A 259 -25.32 -0.10 2.86
N VAL A 260 -26.53 0.36 3.13
CA VAL A 260 -27.44 -0.26 4.09
C VAL A 260 -28.29 -1.30 3.36
N LYS A 261 -28.06 -2.56 3.67
CA LYS A 261 -28.71 -3.70 3.00
C LYS A 261 -30.11 -3.96 3.50
N ASP A 262 -30.39 -3.64 4.76
CA ASP A 262 -31.65 -3.87 5.45
C ASP A 262 -31.92 -2.72 6.42
N LEU A 263 -33.10 -2.13 6.37
CA LEU A 263 -33.52 -1.04 7.24
C LEU A 263 -34.13 -1.52 8.57
N ASN A 264 -33.99 -2.80 8.90
CA ASN A 264 -34.51 -3.41 10.13
C ASN A 264 -36.00 -3.13 10.38
N GLY A 265 -36.79 -3.26 9.32
CA GLY A 265 -38.26 -3.05 9.34
C GLY A 265 -38.70 -1.57 9.32
N LEU A 266 -37.79 -0.63 9.23
CA LEU A 266 -38.11 0.79 9.06
C LEU A 266 -38.39 1.13 7.61
N THR A 267 -39.25 2.12 7.37
CA THR A 267 -39.30 2.78 6.06
C THR A 267 -38.09 3.68 5.87
N SER A 268 -37.79 4.12 4.63
CA SER A 268 -36.70 5.05 4.34
C SER A 268 -36.82 6.34 5.17
N ASP A 269 -38.01 6.92 5.25
CA ASP A 269 -38.26 8.14 6.05
C ASP A 269 -38.01 7.92 7.53
N GLN A 270 -38.47 6.79 8.08
CA GLN A 270 -38.20 6.46 9.49
C GLN A 270 -36.73 6.23 9.77
N PHE A 271 -36.00 5.68 8.81
CA PHE A 271 -34.55 5.51 8.92
C PHE A 271 -33.83 6.85 8.91
N LEU A 272 -34.18 7.74 7.98
CA LEU A 272 -33.65 9.11 7.94
C LEU A 272 -33.96 9.88 9.21
N ASP A 273 -35.22 9.83 9.71
CA ASP A 273 -35.60 10.43 10.99
C ASP A 273 -34.80 9.89 12.17
N ALA A 274 -34.44 8.61 12.14
CA ALA A 274 -33.60 8.02 13.18
C ALA A 274 -32.14 8.50 13.09
N LEU A 275 -31.61 8.71 11.89
CA LEU A 275 -30.26 9.24 11.67
C LEU A 275 -30.14 10.69 12.17
N THR A 276 -31.15 11.54 11.94
CA THR A 276 -31.13 12.96 12.35
C THR A 276 -30.98 13.17 13.86
N LYS A 277 -31.22 12.14 14.67
CA LYS A 277 -31.03 12.20 16.13
C LYS A 277 -29.55 12.27 16.54
N ASN A 278 -28.67 11.79 15.68
CA ASN A 278 -27.24 11.66 15.98
C ASN A 278 -26.34 12.28 14.91
N PHE A 279 -26.89 12.60 13.72
CA PHE A 279 -26.13 13.11 12.58
C PHE A 279 -26.90 14.28 11.93
N GLU A 280 -26.16 15.16 11.30
CA GLU A 280 -26.70 16.06 10.31
C GLU A 280 -26.92 15.24 9.00
N VAL A 281 -28.15 15.17 8.55
CA VAL A 281 -28.50 14.44 7.32
C VAL A 281 -28.70 15.44 6.20
N ILE A 282 -27.85 15.35 5.18
CA ILE A 282 -27.89 16.23 4.00
C ILE A 282 -28.25 15.38 2.79
N ASP A 283 -29.28 15.79 2.07
CA ASP A 283 -29.64 15.16 0.80
C ASP A 283 -28.68 15.68 -0.29
N ILE A 284 -27.90 14.76 -0.87
CA ILE A 284 -26.92 15.10 -1.92
C ILE A 284 -27.60 15.69 -3.16
N ASP A 285 -28.80 15.22 -3.52
CA ASP A 285 -29.55 15.75 -4.65
C ASP A 285 -30.07 17.19 -4.40
N ALA A 286 -30.12 17.61 -3.12
CA ALA A 286 -30.48 18.99 -2.74
C ALA A 286 -29.30 19.94 -2.71
N ILE A 287 -28.07 19.44 -2.73
CA ILE A 287 -26.87 20.25 -2.82
C ILE A 287 -26.64 20.62 -4.29
N ASN A 288 -26.96 21.86 -4.66
CA ASN A 288 -26.52 22.43 -5.93
C ASN A 288 -24.98 22.63 -5.89
N VAL A 289 -24.25 21.55 -6.04
CA VAL A 289 -22.82 21.62 -6.24
C VAL A 289 -22.61 22.13 -7.67
N ASN A 290 -22.19 23.39 -7.81
CA ASN A 290 -21.69 23.89 -9.07
C ASN A 290 -20.38 23.16 -9.39
N VAL A 291 -20.51 21.97 -9.91
CA VAL A 291 -19.38 21.20 -10.41
C VAL A 291 -19.12 21.71 -11.81
N SER A 292 -17.96 22.30 -12.03
CA SER A 292 -17.44 22.54 -13.37
C SER A 292 -17.24 21.15 -14.02
N GLY A 293 -18.27 20.69 -14.72
CA GLY A 293 -18.36 19.35 -15.27
C GLY A 293 -17.41 19.15 -16.45
N ASP A 294 -16.86 17.98 -16.53
CA ASP A 294 -16.55 17.32 -17.78
C ASP A 294 -17.84 16.62 -18.28
N GLU A 295 -18.01 16.58 -19.59
CA GLU A 295 -19.27 16.28 -20.27
C GLU A 295 -19.74 14.80 -20.20
N GLU A 296 -19.24 13.97 -19.28
CA GLU A 296 -19.49 12.52 -19.29
C GLU A 296 -20.32 11.96 -18.11
N GLY A 297 -21.13 12.78 -17.44
CA GLY A 297 -22.25 12.27 -16.60
C GLY A 297 -21.86 11.37 -15.42
N ILE A 298 -20.63 11.36 -14.97
CA ILE A 298 -20.21 10.71 -13.73
C ILE A 298 -20.63 11.60 -12.57
N PRO A 299 -21.32 11.10 -11.53
CA PRO A 299 -21.63 11.90 -10.35
C PRO A 299 -20.34 12.51 -9.82
N CYS A 300 -20.28 13.84 -9.81
CA CYS A 300 -19.10 14.57 -9.35
C CYS A 300 -19.03 14.46 -7.84
N TYR A 301 -18.20 13.58 -7.35
CA TYR A 301 -17.68 13.68 -6.00
C TYR A 301 -16.64 14.79 -5.99
N GLU A 302 -16.72 15.72 -5.02
CA GLU A 302 -15.69 16.73 -4.88
C GLU A 302 -14.33 16.05 -4.73
N LYS A 303 -13.45 16.25 -5.71
CA LYS A 303 -12.06 15.86 -5.60
C LYS A 303 -11.40 16.83 -4.61
N MET A 304 -11.29 16.40 -3.37
CA MET A 304 -10.55 17.14 -2.37
C MET A 304 -9.08 16.74 -2.48
N ALA A 305 -8.20 17.71 -2.71
CA ALA A 305 -6.78 17.46 -2.62
C ALA A 305 -6.41 17.02 -1.19
N ILE A 306 -5.41 16.15 -1.07
CA ILE A 306 -4.98 15.63 0.24
C ILE A 306 -4.59 16.77 1.19
N ASP A 307 -3.92 17.80 0.69
CA ASP A 307 -3.54 18.98 1.47
C ASP A 307 -4.75 19.74 2.02
N ASP A 308 -5.84 19.82 1.26
CA ASP A 308 -7.10 20.43 1.70
C ASP A 308 -7.78 19.54 2.76
N ALA A 309 -7.78 18.22 2.57
CA ALA A 309 -8.31 17.29 3.56
C ALA A 309 -7.49 17.30 4.86
N ILE A 310 -6.17 17.39 4.78
CA ILE A 310 -5.29 17.52 5.95
C ILE A 310 -5.57 18.87 6.65
N SER A 311 -5.74 19.95 5.91
CA SER A 311 -6.02 21.28 6.45
C SER A 311 -7.38 21.35 7.14
N GLN A 312 -8.40 20.71 6.57
CA GLN A 312 -9.78 20.81 7.06
C GLN A 312 -10.09 19.81 8.18
N PHE A 313 -9.55 18.60 8.13
CA PHE A 313 -9.85 17.52 9.07
C PHE A 313 -8.67 17.12 9.95
N GLY A 314 -7.49 17.68 9.74
CA GLY A 314 -6.27 17.35 10.49
C GLY A 314 -5.64 15.99 10.13
N PHE A 315 -6.30 15.17 9.28
CA PHE A 315 -5.82 13.88 8.80
C PHE A 315 -6.38 13.59 7.39
N PRO A 316 -5.57 13.04 6.50
CA PRO A 316 -6.09 12.53 5.24
C PRO A 316 -7.01 11.33 5.51
N PHE A 317 -8.25 11.43 5.13
CA PHE A 317 -9.19 10.31 5.17
C PHE A 317 -9.10 9.58 3.82
N PHE A 318 -8.36 8.48 3.79
CA PHE A 318 -8.27 7.64 2.60
C PHE A 318 -9.21 6.45 2.75
N PRO A 319 -10.20 6.29 1.88
CA PRO A 319 -10.86 5.00 1.74
C PRO A 319 -9.82 4.00 1.22
N PRO A 320 -9.92 2.71 1.58
CA PRO A 320 -9.10 1.71 0.95
C PRO A 320 -9.33 1.77 -0.55
N VAL A 321 -8.29 2.09 -1.30
CA VAL A 321 -8.33 2.00 -2.75
C VAL A 321 -8.42 0.51 -3.05
N SER A 322 -9.59 0.06 -3.51
CA SER A 322 -9.75 -1.29 -4.04
C SER A 322 -8.80 -1.40 -5.23
N GLY A 323 -7.71 -2.12 -5.07
CA GLY A 323 -6.77 -2.34 -6.17
C GLY A 323 -5.28 -2.26 -5.81
N TRP A 324 -4.91 -2.49 -4.54
CA TRP A 324 -3.50 -2.70 -4.13
C TRP A 324 -3.38 -4.02 -3.39
#